data_b7e07b25e423bf19f5574d992a1c8984
#
_entry.id   b7e07b25e423bf19f5574d992a1c8984
#
_cell.length_a   1.000
_cell.length_b   1.000
_cell.length_c   1.000
_cell.angle_alpha   90.00
_cell.angle_beta   90.00
_cell.angle_gamma   90.00
#
_symmetry.space_group_name_H-M   'P 1'
#
loop_
_entity.id
_entity.type
_entity.pdbx_description
1 polymer ?
#
loop_
_entity_poly.entity_id
_entity_poly.type
_entity_poly.pdbx_seq_one_letter_code
_entity_poly.pdbx_strand_id
1 'polypeptide(L)'
;FLSQTETYASMNYRMMSQARYAGEAGIQRAANFLLAPDPADPTKYLLPSDTGADPWTNYNISVSPVTRVSNGQPVVLSAKDATCTGSNYPVAAVQTAFCNAAKGTLTAGNASILYNATATLIAMQWFTSYSSVPVVVQTWQITGDGSLTGSRTATVEVAATIETPKMPAYGYAAFATNPGCGALQFQGTAGTDSYDPTGLTGSTAPTLTGDGGDVGTNGNLQIAGTVTVQGNLVTPRTGVGACTQGNVTALTETVHATVQDSEIKLPTAIVYPTPTIPAYSGLLGVTNALLPGMTSTTCALLGPTLTQGTVAEVLAGTKQCSVTALGGGASQVTLNNTTGSPLSLPSISPNGHVNFVLVAGGPDPVQYNFNSISLGGGASIGVSATSPTQKVVVDIVGKDSSGTAIANPLDLSGGTFAGVTGTGATTVSACATCSDFDASVLQFVYGGTGSVDLGGNSGAAAAFYMPNASVTLHGNVDLYGSVVANTFNDVGNASLYYDSKLAGSLFVPGNPVIGTFTWKGY
;
A
#
# COMPACT_ATOMS: atom_id res chain seq x y z
N PHE A 1 -22.13 49.83 -38.49
CA PHE A 1 -21.43 48.56 -38.85
C PHE A 1 -20.55 48.05 -37.71
N LEU A 2 -19.68 48.86 -37.09
CA LEU A 2 -18.80 48.45 -35.98
C LEU A 2 -19.58 47.91 -34.78
N SER A 3 -20.63 48.63 -34.33
CA SER A 3 -21.47 48.23 -33.19
C SER A 3 -22.18 46.87 -33.38
N GLN A 4 -22.59 46.53 -34.59
CA GLN A 4 -23.20 45.22 -34.88
C GLN A 4 -22.18 44.11 -34.83
N THR A 5 -20.98 44.34 -35.34
CA THR A 5 -19.90 43.35 -35.31
C THR A 5 -19.44 43.03 -33.89
N GLU A 6 -19.30 44.06 -33.04
CA GLU A 6 -18.99 43.91 -31.62
C GLU A 6 -20.08 43.17 -30.84
N THR A 7 -21.34 43.44 -31.13
CA THR A 7 -22.48 42.76 -30.54
C THR A 7 -22.47 41.26 -30.90
N TYR A 8 -22.20 40.93 -32.16
CA TYR A 8 -22.14 39.56 -32.62
C TYR A 8 -20.92 38.82 -32.05
N ALA A 9 -19.76 39.45 -31.96
CA ALA A 9 -18.56 38.90 -31.35
C ALA A 9 -18.81 38.59 -29.87
N SER A 10 -19.40 39.50 -29.12
CA SER A 10 -19.76 39.33 -27.71
C SER A 10 -20.76 38.20 -27.50
N MET A 11 -21.81 38.12 -28.34
CA MET A 11 -22.77 36.99 -28.30
C MET A 11 -22.10 35.65 -28.58
N ASN A 12 -21.27 35.56 -29.60
CA ASN A 12 -20.57 34.34 -29.93
C ASN A 12 -19.64 33.88 -28.79
N TYR A 13 -18.87 34.81 -28.22
CA TYR A 13 -18.01 34.52 -27.06
C TYR A 13 -18.81 34.00 -25.87
N ARG A 14 -19.93 34.63 -25.55
CA ARG A 14 -20.83 34.21 -24.47
C ARG A 14 -21.39 32.81 -24.72
N MET A 15 -21.84 32.52 -25.95
CA MET A 15 -22.38 31.21 -26.30
C MET A 15 -21.29 30.10 -26.21
N MET A 16 -20.08 30.37 -26.71
CA MET A 16 -18.95 29.44 -26.61
C MET A 16 -18.54 29.21 -25.16
N SER A 17 -18.51 30.26 -24.32
CA SER A 17 -18.21 30.10 -22.90
C SER A 17 -19.25 29.24 -22.17
N GLN A 18 -20.54 29.44 -22.48
CA GLN A 18 -21.61 28.62 -21.92
C GLN A 18 -21.54 27.16 -22.37
N ALA A 19 -21.26 26.91 -23.65
CA ALA A 19 -21.05 25.56 -24.18
C ALA A 19 -19.82 24.89 -23.53
N ARG A 20 -18.73 25.65 -23.31
CA ARG A 20 -17.55 25.16 -22.60
C ARG A 20 -17.88 24.71 -21.17
N TYR A 21 -18.59 25.52 -20.39
CA TYR A 21 -19.00 25.12 -19.03
C TYR A 21 -19.88 23.86 -19.03
N ALA A 22 -20.69 23.67 -20.04
CA ALA A 22 -21.48 22.46 -20.20
C ALA A 22 -20.59 21.25 -20.50
N GLY A 23 -19.59 21.37 -21.38
CA GLY A 23 -18.60 20.32 -21.63
C GLY A 23 -17.81 19.96 -20.36
N GLU A 24 -17.40 20.99 -19.58
CA GLU A 24 -16.73 20.78 -18.27
C GLU A 24 -17.64 20.04 -17.28
N ALA A 25 -18.94 20.35 -17.24
CA ALA A 25 -19.90 19.61 -16.42
C ALA A 25 -20.03 18.15 -16.84
N GLY A 26 -20.00 17.88 -18.16
CA GLY A 26 -19.94 16.51 -18.69
C GLY A 26 -18.72 15.75 -18.20
N ILE A 27 -17.52 16.38 -18.26
CA ILE A 27 -16.28 15.78 -17.73
C ILE A 27 -16.42 15.49 -16.23
N GLN A 28 -16.89 16.45 -15.42
CA GLN A 28 -17.05 16.24 -13.99
C GLN A 28 -18.00 15.10 -13.67
N ARG A 29 -19.11 14.98 -14.39
CA ARG A 29 -20.06 13.87 -14.22
C ARG A 29 -19.46 12.52 -14.58
N ALA A 30 -18.75 12.46 -15.70
CA ALA A 30 -18.04 11.25 -16.11
C ALA A 30 -16.91 10.88 -15.13
N ALA A 31 -16.13 11.88 -14.69
CA ALA A 31 -15.09 11.71 -13.69
C ALA A 31 -15.65 11.17 -12.37
N ASN A 32 -16.70 11.79 -11.85
CA ASN A 32 -17.35 11.33 -10.61
C ASN A 32 -17.88 9.91 -10.75
N PHE A 33 -18.40 9.53 -11.92
CA PHE A 33 -18.83 8.16 -12.18
C PHE A 33 -17.66 7.16 -12.12
N LEU A 34 -16.51 7.51 -12.70
CA LEU A 34 -15.33 6.64 -12.71
C LEU A 34 -14.61 6.59 -11.35
N LEU A 35 -14.69 7.65 -10.55
CA LEU A 35 -13.96 7.79 -9.29
C LEU A 35 -14.79 7.43 -8.05
N ALA A 36 -16.10 7.48 -8.12
CA ALA A 36 -16.99 7.16 -7.02
C ALA A 36 -17.68 5.83 -7.29
N PRO A 37 -17.09 4.70 -6.82
CA PRO A 37 -17.73 3.40 -6.96
C PRO A 37 -19.10 3.38 -6.26
N ASP A 38 -20.04 2.63 -6.81
CA ASP A 38 -21.35 2.42 -6.21
C ASP A 38 -21.15 1.77 -4.82
N PRO A 39 -21.60 2.40 -3.72
CA PRO A 39 -21.48 1.80 -2.39
C PRO A 39 -22.13 0.41 -2.26
N ALA A 40 -23.12 0.12 -3.10
CA ALA A 40 -23.82 -1.17 -3.14
C ALA A 40 -23.05 -2.23 -3.95
N ASP A 41 -22.20 -1.79 -4.90
CA ASP A 41 -21.37 -2.68 -5.71
C ASP A 41 -20.05 -1.99 -6.10
N PRO A 42 -19.04 -2.01 -5.23
CA PRO A 42 -17.76 -1.36 -5.49
C PRO A 42 -17.00 -1.94 -6.69
N THR A 43 -17.37 -3.13 -7.17
CA THR A 43 -16.73 -3.75 -8.35
C THR A 43 -17.33 -3.27 -9.68
N LYS A 44 -18.43 -2.55 -9.63
CA LYS A 44 -19.21 -2.11 -10.81
C LYS A 44 -18.43 -1.20 -11.76
N TYR A 45 -17.48 -0.44 -11.24
CA TYR A 45 -16.67 0.54 -11.98
C TYR A 45 -15.22 0.11 -12.20
N LEU A 46 -14.81 -0.98 -11.58
CA LEU A 46 -13.57 -1.64 -11.97
C LEU A 46 -13.81 -2.27 -13.34
N LEU A 47 -12.82 -2.21 -14.22
CA LEU A 47 -12.87 -3.07 -15.40
C LEU A 47 -13.07 -4.49 -14.87
N PRO A 48 -14.21 -5.11 -15.18
CA PRO A 48 -14.50 -6.37 -14.57
C PRO A 48 -13.42 -7.34 -14.97
N SER A 49 -12.92 -8.03 -14.00
CA SER A 49 -12.50 -9.38 -14.25
C SER A 49 -13.71 -10.08 -14.86
N ASP A 50 -13.79 -10.13 -16.17
CA ASP A 50 -14.72 -11.08 -16.81
C ASP A 50 -14.34 -12.46 -16.28
N THR A 51 -14.94 -12.83 -15.14
CA THR A 51 -15.01 -14.18 -14.57
C THR A 51 -13.82 -15.10 -14.86
N GLY A 52 -12.58 -14.63 -14.65
CA GLY A 52 -11.37 -15.43 -14.82
C GLY A 52 -10.26 -14.98 -13.88
N ALA A 53 -9.29 -15.83 -13.62
CA ALA A 53 -8.17 -15.54 -12.72
C ALA A 53 -7.32 -14.32 -13.16
N ASP A 54 -7.39 -13.95 -14.45
CA ASP A 54 -6.57 -12.89 -15.04
C ASP A 54 -7.42 -11.91 -15.86
N PRO A 55 -8.03 -10.88 -15.24
CA PRO A 55 -8.95 -9.96 -15.94
C PRO A 55 -8.30 -9.20 -17.09
N TRP A 56 -6.98 -9.01 -17.07
CA TRP A 56 -6.22 -8.31 -18.12
C TRP A 56 -6.06 -9.13 -19.41
N THR A 57 -6.25 -10.44 -19.40
CA THR A 57 -6.16 -11.27 -20.61
C THR A 57 -7.25 -10.98 -21.64
N ASN A 58 -8.34 -10.36 -21.22
CA ASN A 58 -9.44 -9.93 -22.08
C ASN A 58 -9.17 -8.60 -22.79
N TYR A 59 -8.02 -7.95 -22.48
CA TYR A 59 -7.65 -6.65 -23.01
C TYR A 59 -6.26 -6.67 -23.64
N ASN A 60 -6.11 -5.99 -24.77
CA ASN A 60 -4.81 -5.68 -25.32
C ASN A 60 -4.29 -4.37 -24.68
N ILE A 61 -3.49 -4.52 -23.64
CA ILE A 61 -2.90 -3.41 -22.86
C ILE A 61 -1.65 -2.82 -23.51
N SER A 62 -1.15 -3.43 -24.58
CA SER A 62 0.04 -2.95 -25.29
C SER A 62 -0.27 -1.87 -26.32
N VAL A 63 -1.55 -1.56 -26.53
CA VAL A 63 -2.00 -0.52 -27.47
C VAL A 63 -2.73 0.61 -26.74
N SER A 64 -2.69 1.80 -27.31
CA SER A 64 -3.45 2.96 -26.82
C SER A 64 -4.33 3.50 -27.97
N PRO A 65 -5.64 3.61 -27.79
CA PRO A 65 -6.43 3.16 -26.63
C PRO A 65 -6.41 1.64 -26.43
N VAL A 66 -6.61 1.23 -25.17
CA VAL A 66 -6.74 -0.19 -24.81
C VAL A 66 -7.93 -0.82 -25.53
N THR A 67 -7.75 -1.98 -26.15
CA THR A 67 -8.81 -2.64 -26.91
C THR A 67 -9.24 -3.95 -26.24
N ARG A 68 -10.50 -4.33 -26.43
CA ARG A 68 -10.99 -5.66 -26.02
C ARG A 68 -10.48 -6.73 -27.00
N VAL A 69 -9.96 -7.83 -26.48
CA VAL A 69 -9.51 -8.96 -27.31
C VAL A 69 -10.68 -9.56 -28.10
N SER A 70 -11.88 -9.58 -27.52
CA SER A 70 -13.08 -10.19 -28.11
C SER A 70 -13.55 -9.53 -29.42
N ASN A 71 -13.26 -8.24 -29.64
CA ASN A 71 -13.75 -7.50 -30.80
C ASN A 71 -12.72 -6.54 -31.43
N GLY A 72 -11.54 -6.41 -30.85
CA GLY A 72 -10.48 -5.53 -31.33
C GLY A 72 -10.77 -4.02 -31.22
N GLN A 73 -11.87 -3.62 -30.56
CA GLN A 73 -12.30 -2.23 -30.46
C GLN A 73 -11.85 -1.60 -29.13
N PRO A 74 -11.62 -0.28 -29.11
CA PRO A 74 -11.30 0.45 -27.89
C PRO A 74 -12.35 0.27 -26.80
N VAL A 75 -11.90 0.24 -25.53
CA VAL A 75 -12.79 0.26 -24.36
C VAL A 75 -13.33 1.67 -24.18
N VAL A 76 -14.64 1.83 -24.35
CA VAL A 76 -15.32 3.13 -24.34
C VAL A 76 -16.61 3.07 -23.53
N LEU A 77 -16.82 4.08 -22.68
CA LEU A 77 -18.10 4.43 -22.09
C LEU A 77 -18.59 5.74 -22.74
N SER A 78 -19.79 5.75 -23.29
CA SER A 78 -20.30 6.90 -24.04
C SER A 78 -21.70 7.29 -23.59
N ALA A 79 -21.91 8.60 -23.45
CA ALA A 79 -23.21 9.21 -23.23
C ALA A 79 -23.62 10.13 -24.41
N LYS A 80 -22.96 10.01 -25.58
CA LYS A 80 -23.20 10.90 -26.75
C LYS A 80 -24.56 10.75 -27.37
N ASP A 81 -25.17 9.59 -27.28
CA ASP A 81 -26.48 9.33 -27.85
C ASP A 81 -27.54 8.98 -26.79
N ALA A 82 -28.81 9.02 -27.19
CA ALA A 82 -29.91 8.70 -26.28
C ALA A 82 -29.95 7.22 -25.90
N THR A 83 -29.37 6.35 -26.71
CA THR A 83 -29.41 4.89 -26.61
C THR A 83 -28.12 4.27 -26.10
N CYS A 84 -27.08 5.06 -25.85
CA CYS A 84 -25.76 4.62 -25.37
C CYS A 84 -25.01 3.69 -26.34
N THR A 85 -25.32 3.75 -27.63
CA THR A 85 -24.78 2.83 -28.66
C THR A 85 -23.29 3.00 -28.91
N GLY A 86 -22.70 4.13 -28.54
CA GLY A 86 -21.26 4.39 -28.67
C GLY A 86 -20.38 3.71 -27.64
N SER A 87 -20.95 3.00 -26.65
CA SER A 87 -20.19 2.31 -25.61
C SER A 87 -19.67 0.95 -26.09
N ASN A 88 -18.42 0.65 -25.72
CA ASN A 88 -17.79 -0.67 -25.87
C ASN A 88 -17.11 -1.05 -24.55
N TYR A 89 -17.93 -1.32 -23.53
CA TYR A 89 -17.49 -1.73 -22.20
C TYR A 89 -18.07 -3.13 -21.91
N PRO A 90 -17.36 -4.04 -21.21
CA PRO A 90 -17.80 -5.43 -21.06
C PRO A 90 -19.13 -5.60 -20.32
N VAL A 91 -19.47 -4.70 -19.41
CA VAL A 91 -20.68 -4.80 -18.58
C VAL A 91 -21.76 -3.82 -19.04
N ALA A 92 -22.84 -4.32 -19.60
CA ALA A 92 -23.94 -3.51 -20.14
C ALA A 92 -24.62 -2.63 -19.08
N ALA A 93 -24.73 -3.08 -17.84
CA ALA A 93 -25.29 -2.28 -16.74
C ALA A 93 -24.45 -1.03 -16.48
N VAL A 94 -23.11 -1.13 -16.53
CA VAL A 94 -22.18 0.00 -16.39
C VAL A 94 -22.31 0.97 -17.56
N GLN A 95 -22.43 0.45 -18.80
CA GLN A 95 -22.67 1.31 -19.97
C GLN A 95 -23.93 2.15 -19.80
N THR A 96 -25.03 1.54 -19.36
CA THR A 96 -26.31 2.23 -19.13
C THR A 96 -26.22 3.26 -18.00
N ALA A 97 -25.58 2.88 -16.90
CA ALA A 97 -25.39 3.77 -15.74
C ALA A 97 -24.53 4.99 -16.10
N PHE A 98 -23.42 4.80 -16.81
CA PHE A 98 -22.57 5.88 -17.30
C PHE A 98 -23.32 6.81 -18.26
N CYS A 99 -24.04 6.25 -19.22
CA CYS A 99 -24.84 6.99 -20.18
C CYS A 99 -25.84 7.92 -19.50
N ASN A 100 -26.49 7.46 -18.45
CA ASN A 100 -27.44 8.28 -17.68
C ASN A 100 -26.75 9.35 -16.79
N ALA A 101 -25.58 9.01 -16.25
CA ALA A 101 -24.83 9.92 -15.35
C ALA A 101 -24.09 11.04 -16.10
N ALA A 102 -23.52 10.72 -17.29
CA ALA A 102 -22.59 11.59 -18.01
C ALA A 102 -23.22 12.46 -19.09
N LYS A 103 -24.54 12.61 -19.11
CA LYS A 103 -25.27 13.54 -19.96
C LYS A 103 -26.33 14.31 -19.18
N GLY A 104 -26.72 15.46 -19.69
CA GLY A 104 -27.76 16.28 -19.07
C GLY A 104 -27.88 17.66 -19.69
N THR A 105 -28.54 18.54 -18.96
CA THR A 105 -28.81 19.91 -19.36
C THR A 105 -28.46 20.87 -18.24
N LEU A 106 -27.75 21.93 -18.57
CA LEU A 106 -27.57 23.10 -17.71
C LEU A 106 -28.54 24.20 -18.13
N THR A 107 -29.07 24.92 -17.16
CA THR A 107 -29.94 26.06 -17.40
C THR A 107 -29.20 27.35 -17.04
N ALA A 108 -29.09 28.29 -17.98
CA ALA A 108 -28.51 29.60 -17.77
C ALA A 108 -29.48 30.67 -18.26
N GLY A 109 -30.29 31.24 -17.35
CA GLY A 109 -31.43 32.07 -17.69
C GLY A 109 -32.46 31.29 -18.49
N ASN A 110 -32.80 31.75 -19.70
CA ASN A 110 -33.74 31.07 -20.61
C ASN A 110 -33.04 30.10 -21.58
N ALA A 111 -31.72 29.94 -21.50
CA ALA A 111 -30.97 29.05 -22.38
C ALA A 111 -30.82 27.64 -21.75
N SER A 112 -31.08 26.63 -22.56
CA SER A 112 -30.85 25.24 -22.25
C SER A 112 -29.58 24.76 -22.96
N ILE A 113 -28.59 24.32 -22.20
CA ILE A 113 -27.28 23.93 -22.72
C ILE A 113 -27.11 22.46 -22.46
N LEU A 114 -27.04 21.66 -23.51
CA LEU A 114 -26.88 20.23 -23.42
C LEU A 114 -25.40 19.87 -23.19
N TYR A 115 -25.16 18.85 -22.40
CA TYR A 115 -23.85 18.24 -22.28
C TYR A 115 -23.92 16.73 -22.35
N ASN A 116 -22.86 16.13 -22.85
CA ASN A 116 -22.61 14.69 -22.78
C ASN A 116 -21.11 14.45 -22.65
N ALA A 117 -20.74 13.23 -22.27
CA ALA A 117 -19.34 12.85 -22.21
C ALA A 117 -19.09 11.42 -22.74
N THR A 118 -17.84 11.22 -23.12
CA THR A 118 -17.30 9.92 -23.50
C THR A 118 -16.01 9.69 -22.70
N ALA A 119 -15.83 8.49 -22.15
CA ALA A 119 -14.60 8.09 -21.49
C ALA A 119 -13.98 6.92 -22.25
N THR A 120 -12.71 7.07 -22.66
CA THR A 120 -11.94 6.07 -23.40
C THR A 120 -10.77 5.61 -22.54
N LEU A 121 -10.59 4.31 -22.36
CA LEU A 121 -9.46 3.74 -21.64
C LEU A 121 -8.21 3.83 -22.53
N ILE A 122 -7.28 4.72 -22.19
CA ILE A 122 -6.08 4.97 -22.99
C ILE A 122 -4.86 4.17 -22.53
N ALA A 123 -4.80 3.81 -21.25
CA ALA A 123 -3.77 2.93 -20.72
C ALA A 123 -4.31 2.08 -19.57
N MET A 124 -3.80 0.88 -19.45
CA MET A 124 -4.04 -0.02 -18.33
C MET A 124 -2.74 -0.75 -18.01
N GLN A 125 -2.41 -0.82 -16.73
CA GLN A 125 -1.27 -1.57 -16.23
C GLN A 125 -1.72 -2.42 -15.06
N TRP A 126 -1.09 -3.55 -14.89
CA TRP A 126 -1.27 -4.37 -13.71
C TRP A 126 0.08 -4.59 -13.02
N PHE A 127 0.04 -4.77 -11.72
CA PHE A 127 1.19 -5.11 -10.91
C PHE A 127 0.75 -5.93 -9.70
N THR A 128 1.69 -6.64 -9.12
CA THR A 128 1.43 -7.41 -7.91
C THR A 128 1.60 -6.49 -6.71
N SER A 129 0.57 -6.42 -5.87
CA SER A 129 0.57 -5.73 -4.59
C SER A 129 0.96 -6.68 -3.45
N TYR A 130 0.66 -6.32 -2.20
CA TYR A 130 0.91 -7.17 -1.03
C TYR A 130 0.25 -8.56 -1.19
N SER A 131 0.83 -9.57 -0.54
CA SER A 131 0.31 -10.96 -0.55
C SER A 131 0.00 -11.50 -1.96
N SER A 132 0.80 -11.10 -2.96
CA SER A 132 0.65 -11.51 -4.36
C SER A 132 -0.71 -11.15 -5.00
N VAL A 133 -1.45 -10.20 -4.43
CA VAL A 133 -2.74 -9.74 -5.01
C VAL A 133 -2.47 -8.87 -6.23
N PRO A 134 -2.99 -9.24 -7.41
CA PRO A 134 -2.88 -8.41 -8.59
C PRO A 134 -3.77 -7.17 -8.48
N VAL A 135 -3.22 -6.01 -8.84
CA VAL A 135 -3.90 -4.72 -8.86
C VAL A 135 -3.80 -4.10 -10.24
N VAL A 136 -4.87 -3.49 -10.69
CA VAL A 136 -4.96 -2.82 -11.98
C VAL A 136 -5.05 -1.32 -11.77
N VAL A 137 -4.22 -0.56 -12.46
CA VAL A 137 -4.30 0.91 -12.57
C VAL A 137 -4.67 1.30 -13.98
N GLN A 138 -5.46 2.35 -14.11
CA GLN A 138 -6.10 2.74 -15.37
C GLN A 138 -5.91 4.23 -15.61
N THR A 139 -5.78 4.59 -16.90
CA THR A 139 -5.80 5.97 -17.36
C THR A 139 -6.93 6.15 -18.35
N TRP A 140 -7.85 7.05 -18.05
CA TRP A 140 -9.01 7.35 -18.86
C TRP A 140 -8.91 8.74 -19.46
N GLN A 141 -9.13 8.85 -20.76
CA GLN A 141 -9.38 10.12 -21.42
C GLN A 141 -10.89 10.37 -21.44
N ILE A 142 -11.32 11.50 -20.88
CA ILE A 142 -12.70 11.92 -20.89
C ILE A 142 -12.84 13.10 -21.84
N THR A 143 -13.77 12.99 -22.78
CA THR A 143 -14.16 14.08 -23.67
C THR A 143 -15.58 14.49 -23.32
N GLY A 144 -15.79 15.76 -23.00
CA GLY A 144 -17.10 16.36 -22.72
C GLY A 144 -17.52 17.31 -23.82
N ASP A 145 -18.67 17.09 -24.40
CA ASP A 145 -19.26 17.98 -25.40
C ASP A 145 -20.32 18.86 -24.74
N GLY A 146 -20.23 20.14 -24.94
CA GLY A 146 -21.26 21.11 -24.57
C GLY A 146 -21.86 21.76 -25.80
N SER A 147 -23.20 21.80 -25.91
CA SER A 147 -23.89 22.40 -27.05
C SER A 147 -25.04 23.30 -26.62
N LEU A 148 -25.05 24.48 -27.17
CA LEU A 148 -26.13 25.44 -27.04
C LEU A 148 -26.83 25.60 -28.39
N THR A 149 -28.13 25.32 -28.40
CA THR A 149 -28.96 25.46 -29.59
C THR A 149 -29.94 26.63 -29.41
N GLY A 150 -29.95 27.54 -30.33
CA GLY A 150 -30.84 28.73 -30.34
C GLY A 150 -30.96 29.24 -31.77
N SER A 151 -31.03 30.59 -31.93
CA SER A 151 -30.93 31.25 -33.25
C SER A 151 -29.56 30.98 -33.94
N ARG A 152 -28.57 30.59 -33.16
CA ARG A 152 -27.24 30.10 -33.56
C ARG A 152 -26.88 28.91 -32.70
N THR A 153 -25.99 28.04 -33.18
CA THR A 153 -25.48 26.90 -32.46
C THR A 153 -24.02 27.15 -32.07
N ALA A 154 -23.66 26.85 -30.83
CA ALA A 154 -22.28 26.81 -30.39
C ALA A 154 -22.00 25.39 -29.80
N THR A 155 -20.91 24.78 -30.22
CA THR A 155 -20.46 23.50 -29.71
C THR A 155 -19.01 23.64 -29.27
N VAL A 156 -18.69 23.09 -28.11
CA VAL A 156 -17.33 23.07 -27.58
C VAL A 156 -17.05 21.68 -27.05
N GLU A 157 -15.92 21.13 -27.43
CA GLU A 157 -15.35 19.88 -26.89
C GLU A 157 -14.27 20.23 -25.88
N VAL A 158 -14.34 19.60 -24.71
CA VAL A 158 -13.35 19.71 -23.63
C VAL A 158 -12.83 18.31 -23.35
N ALA A 159 -11.55 18.16 -23.15
CA ALA A 159 -10.96 16.87 -22.81
C ALA A 159 -10.14 16.95 -21.51
N ALA A 160 -10.22 15.89 -20.73
CA ALA A 160 -9.42 15.72 -19.53
C ALA A 160 -8.91 14.28 -19.45
N THR A 161 -7.78 14.06 -18.78
CA THR A 161 -7.26 12.73 -18.52
C THR A 161 -7.33 12.47 -17.02
N ILE A 162 -7.90 11.33 -16.65
CA ILE A 162 -7.88 10.82 -15.28
C ILE A 162 -6.90 9.64 -15.24
N GLU A 163 -6.00 9.69 -14.29
CA GLU A 163 -4.98 8.67 -14.08
C GLU A 163 -5.02 8.20 -12.64
N THR A 164 -5.00 6.86 -12.45
CA THR A 164 -4.70 6.25 -11.17
C THR A 164 -3.21 5.89 -11.18
N PRO A 165 -2.35 6.64 -10.48
CA PRO A 165 -0.93 6.37 -10.48
C PRO A 165 -0.61 5.11 -9.67
N LYS A 166 0.46 4.43 -10.06
CA LYS A 166 1.11 3.42 -9.25
C LYS A 166 2.03 4.14 -8.27
N MET A 167 1.84 3.93 -6.96
CA MET A 167 2.68 4.56 -5.94
C MET A 167 3.37 3.52 -5.07
N PRO A 168 4.58 3.81 -4.54
CA PRO A 168 5.21 2.97 -3.55
C PRO A 168 4.32 2.80 -2.31
N ALA A 169 4.13 1.57 -1.84
CA ALA A 169 3.47 1.32 -0.56
C ALA A 169 4.31 1.85 0.60
N TYR A 170 5.61 1.66 0.51
CA TYR A 170 6.61 2.14 1.47
C TYR A 170 7.32 3.37 0.89
N GLY A 171 6.62 4.46 0.73
CA GLY A 171 7.16 5.72 0.23
C GLY A 171 7.65 6.66 1.33
N TYR A 172 7.53 6.24 2.60
CA TYR A 172 7.83 7.04 3.79
C TYR A 172 8.50 6.17 4.85
N ALA A 173 9.26 6.77 5.74
CA ALA A 173 9.75 6.09 6.95
C ALA A 173 8.57 5.58 7.79
N ALA A 174 7.60 6.45 8.07
CA ALA A 174 6.32 6.09 8.65
C ALA A 174 5.17 6.78 7.92
N PHE A 175 4.05 6.06 7.73
CA PHE A 175 2.79 6.65 7.28
C PHE A 175 1.63 6.25 8.19
N ALA A 176 0.87 7.25 8.69
CA ALA A 176 -0.33 7.01 9.47
C ALA A 176 -1.61 7.34 8.68
N THR A 177 -2.48 6.35 8.51
CA THR A 177 -3.72 6.48 7.71
C THR A 177 -4.87 7.16 8.46
N ASN A 178 -4.80 7.23 9.79
CA ASN A 178 -5.82 7.88 10.63
C ASN A 178 -5.90 9.38 10.33
N PRO A 179 -7.10 9.95 10.13
CA PRO A 179 -7.26 11.36 9.81
C PRO A 179 -7.29 12.31 11.04
N GLY A 180 -7.13 11.77 12.24
CA GLY A 180 -7.27 12.51 13.51
C GLY A 180 -5.98 13.11 14.05
N CYS A 181 -6.10 13.69 15.27
CA CYS A 181 -4.97 14.20 16.03
C CYS A 181 -4.08 13.07 16.54
N GLY A 182 -2.75 13.30 16.51
CA GLY A 182 -1.77 12.33 17.00
C GLY A 182 -1.79 11.01 16.22
N ALA A 183 -2.18 11.04 14.94
CA ALA A 183 -2.16 9.86 14.09
C ALA A 183 -0.73 9.31 13.95
N LEU A 184 0.23 10.22 13.83
CA LEU A 184 1.66 9.93 13.81
C LEU A 184 2.32 10.65 14.97
N GLN A 185 3.03 9.92 15.84
CA GLN A 185 3.66 10.50 17.02
C GLN A 185 5.11 10.04 17.17
N PHE A 186 6.00 10.98 17.50
CA PHE A 186 7.37 10.70 17.91
C PHE A 186 7.65 11.43 19.23
N GLN A 187 8.18 10.71 20.22
CA GLN A 187 8.41 11.22 21.55
C GLN A 187 9.82 10.88 22.05
N GLY A 188 10.39 11.71 22.93
CA GLY A 188 11.70 11.47 23.51
C GLY A 188 12.84 12.07 22.71
N THR A 189 13.85 11.26 22.34
CA THR A 189 14.98 11.66 21.51
C THR A 189 15.00 10.93 20.17
N ALA A 190 13.86 10.47 19.74
CA ALA A 190 13.64 9.76 18.49
C ALA A 190 13.83 10.65 17.26
N GLY A 191 13.87 10.03 16.10
CA GLY A 191 13.93 10.75 14.82
C GLY A 191 13.76 9.85 13.64
N THR A 192 13.76 10.47 12.47
CA THR A 192 13.78 9.72 11.21
C THR A 192 14.97 10.14 10.37
N ASP A 193 15.49 9.22 9.58
CA ASP A 193 16.55 9.44 8.58
C ASP A 193 16.39 8.38 7.49
N SER A 194 17.26 8.37 6.50
CA SER A 194 17.27 7.33 5.48
C SER A 194 18.64 6.72 5.25
N TYR A 195 18.66 5.58 4.60
CA TYR A 195 19.88 4.90 4.15
C TYR A 195 19.62 4.12 2.86
N ASP A 196 20.71 3.75 2.20
CA ASP A 196 20.69 2.85 1.05
C ASP A 196 21.39 1.53 1.44
N PRO A 197 20.70 0.38 1.46
CA PRO A 197 21.32 -0.92 1.74
C PRO A 197 22.11 -1.48 0.55
N THR A 198 22.12 -0.82 -0.61
CA THR A 198 22.78 -1.31 -1.80
C THR A 198 24.30 -1.41 -1.59
N GLY A 199 24.84 -2.61 -1.79
CA GLY A 199 26.26 -2.88 -1.58
C GLY A 199 26.68 -3.16 -0.13
N LEU A 200 25.74 -3.07 0.83
CA LEU A 200 25.99 -3.55 2.19
C LEU A 200 25.97 -5.08 2.22
N THR A 201 26.76 -5.64 3.12
CA THR A 201 26.83 -7.11 3.32
C THR A 201 26.87 -7.47 4.80
N GLY A 202 26.22 -8.56 5.15
CA GLY A 202 26.14 -9.06 6.53
C GLY A 202 25.56 -8.02 7.47
N SER A 203 26.15 -7.90 8.65
CA SER A 203 25.72 -7.01 9.74
C SER A 203 26.42 -5.63 9.71
N THR A 204 26.98 -5.22 8.59
CA THR A 204 27.59 -3.89 8.46
C THR A 204 26.50 -2.82 8.54
N ALA A 205 26.59 -1.99 9.58
CA ALA A 205 25.61 -0.91 9.79
C ALA A 205 25.63 0.09 8.63
N PRO A 206 24.46 0.55 8.16
CA PRO A 206 24.38 1.53 7.07
C PRO A 206 24.86 2.91 7.51
N THR A 207 25.32 3.69 6.54
CA THR A 207 25.56 5.11 6.74
C THR A 207 24.26 5.86 6.47
N LEU A 208 23.85 6.69 7.43
CA LEU A 208 22.67 7.53 7.30
C LEU A 208 22.96 8.71 6.39
N THR A 209 21.95 9.15 5.64
CA THR A 209 22.09 10.22 4.65
C THR A 209 21.96 11.62 5.26
N GLY A 210 21.31 11.74 6.41
CA GLY A 210 20.91 13.02 7.04
C GLY A 210 19.73 13.68 6.33
N ASP A 211 18.98 12.93 5.49
CA ASP A 211 17.84 13.38 4.71
C ASP A 211 17.01 12.17 4.25
N GLY A 212 15.82 12.41 3.65
CA GLY A 212 14.98 11.36 3.05
C GLY A 212 14.26 10.47 4.06
N GLY A 213 14.32 10.80 5.35
CA GLY A 213 13.50 10.16 6.39
C GLY A 213 12.07 10.72 6.42
N ASP A 214 11.47 10.93 5.24
CA ASP A 214 10.14 11.50 5.07
C ASP A 214 9.08 10.76 5.88
N VAL A 215 8.15 11.51 6.45
CA VAL A 215 6.99 10.94 7.15
C VAL A 215 5.69 11.43 6.53
N GLY A 216 4.66 10.60 6.61
CA GLY A 216 3.36 10.95 6.06
C GLY A 216 2.20 10.65 7.01
N THR A 217 1.13 11.44 6.93
CA THR A 217 -0.09 11.16 7.69
C THR A 217 -1.31 11.76 7.04
N ASN A 218 -2.45 11.07 7.11
CA ASN A 218 -3.74 11.64 6.76
C ASN A 218 -4.30 12.57 7.85
N GLY A 219 -3.72 12.53 9.04
CA GLY A 219 -4.08 13.34 10.20
C GLY A 219 -2.98 14.31 10.59
N ASN A 220 -2.66 14.32 11.88
CA ASN A 220 -1.68 15.20 12.50
C ASN A 220 -0.39 14.43 12.86
N LEU A 221 0.74 15.04 12.57
CA LEU A 221 2.03 14.67 13.17
C LEU A 221 2.19 15.39 14.49
N GLN A 222 2.48 14.64 15.55
CA GLN A 222 2.84 15.17 16.87
C GLN A 222 4.27 14.79 17.21
N ILE A 223 5.12 15.78 17.40
CA ILE A 223 6.52 15.57 17.81
C ILE A 223 6.82 16.28 19.13
N ALA A 224 7.43 15.54 20.07
CA ALA A 224 7.70 16.03 21.41
C ALA A 224 9.07 15.57 21.94
N GLY A 225 9.77 16.44 22.64
CA GLY A 225 11.14 16.18 23.12
C GLY A 225 12.19 16.76 22.18
N THR A 226 13.26 16.01 21.90
CA THR A 226 14.34 16.38 20.96
C THR A 226 14.25 15.57 19.67
N VAL A 227 13.06 15.51 19.09
CA VAL A 227 12.78 14.75 17.88
C VAL A 227 13.19 15.55 16.64
N THR A 228 13.87 14.90 15.70
CA THR A 228 14.16 15.46 14.38
C THR A 228 13.65 14.52 13.29
N VAL A 229 12.71 14.99 12.47
CA VAL A 229 12.34 14.35 11.22
C VAL A 229 13.31 14.85 10.14
N GLN A 230 14.23 14.00 9.71
CA GLN A 230 15.23 14.30 8.66
C GLN A 230 14.59 14.09 7.29
N GLY A 231 13.75 15.03 6.87
CA GLY A 231 12.97 14.97 5.63
C GLY A 231 11.70 15.79 5.72
N ASN A 232 10.73 15.46 4.86
CA ASN A 232 9.47 16.16 4.71
C ASN A 232 8.36 15.57 5.59
N LEU A 233 7.40 16.42 5.96
CA LEU A 233 6.07 16.01 6.42
C LEU A 233 5.08 16.08 5.25
N VAL A 234 4.46 14.96 4.89
CA VAL A 234 3.48 14.87 3.80
C VAL A 234 2.09 14.61 4.39
N THR A 235 1.15 15.56 4.21
CA THR A 235 -0.19 15.47 4.82
C THR A 235 -1.23 16.29 4.03
N PRO A 236 -2.52 15.90 4.01
CA PRO A 236 -3.58 16.74 3.48
C PRO A 236 -4.00 17.87 4.44
N ARG A 237 -3.47 17.88 5.67
CA ARG A 237 -3.77 18.89 6.68
C ARG A 237 -2.91 20.14 6.48
N THR A 238 -3.24 21.19 7.22
CA THR A 238 -2.49 22.45 7.20
C THR A 238 -2.41 23.05 8.59
N GLY A 239 -1.37 23.84 8.81
CA GLY A 239 -1.18 24.62 10.03
C GLY A 239 -0.41 23.90 11.12
N VAL A 240 0.35 24.68 11.88
CA VAL A 240 1.14 24.25 13.02
C VAL A 240 0.47 24.72 14.31
N GLY A 241 0.43 23.86 15.33
CA GLY A 241 -0.12 24.19 16.65
C GLY A 241 -0.95 23.06 17.25
N ALA A 242 -1.67 23.38 18.32
CA ALA A 242 -2.45 22.38 19.04
C ALA A 242 -3.53 21.75 18.14
N CYS A 243 -3.52 20.43 18.10
CA CYS A 243 -4.51 19.64 17.38
C CYS A 243 -5.73 19.37 18.26
N THR A 244 -6.92 19.55 17.73
CA THR A 244 -8.20 19.20 18.40
C THR A 244 -9.11 18.45 17.43
N GLN A 245 -10.06 17.68 17.97
CA GLN A 245 -10.96 16.87 17.16
C GLN A 245 -11.77 17.69 16.12
N GLY A 246 -12.01 18.97 16.35
CA GLY A 246 -12.70 19.87 15.43
C GLY A 246 -11.76 20.66 14.50
N ASN A 247 -10.44 20.64 14.78
CA ASN A 247 -9.41 21.37 14.03
C ASN A 247 -8.13 20.55 14.00
N VAL A 248 -8.02 19.64 13.03
CA VAL A 248 -6.84 18.78 12.87
C VAL A 248 -5.77 19.54 12.12
N THR A 249 -4.73 19.99 12.84
CA THR A 249 -3.54 20.65 12.28
C THR A 249 -2.62 19.64 11.59
N ALA A 250 -1.73 20.10 10.72
CA ALA A 250 -0.72 19.25 10.09
C ALA A 250 0.33 18.80 11.11
N LEU A 251 0.83 19.75 11.91
CA LEU A 251 1.92 19.56 12.85
C LEU A 251 1.59 20.11 14.23
N THR A 252 1.91 19.33 15.26
CA THR A 252 2.00 19.78 16.66
C THR A 252 3.41 19.47 17.15
N GLU A 253 4.17 20.52 17.52
CA GLU A 253 5.57 20.37 17.90
C GLU A 253 5.89 21.06 19.23
N THR A 254 6.94 20.58 19.92
CA THR A 254 7.52 21.24 21.08
C THR A 254 8.79 22.02 20.69
N VAL A 255 9.30 22.86 21.58
CA VAL A 255 10.38 23.83 21.32
C VAL A 255 11.68 23.22 20.75
N HIS A 256 11.93 21.94 20.97
CA HIS A 256 13.16 21.25 20.51
C HIS A 256 12.91 20.17 19.47
N ALA A 257 11.69 20.08 18.98
CA ALA A 257 11.30 19.11 17.96
C ALA A 257 11.16 19.83 16.61
N THR A 258 11.64 19.23 15.52
CA THR A 258 11.66 19.86 14.19
C THR A 258 11.38 18.88 13.08
N VAL A 259 10.72 19.37 12.03
CA VAL A 259 10.74 18.78 10.69
C VAL A 259 11.77 19.56 9.88
N GLN A 260 12.80 18.88 9.37
CA GLN A 260 13.96 19.54 8.78
C GLN A 260 13.64 20.27 7.47
N ASP A 261 12.85 19.63 6.60
CA ASP A 261 12.60 20.18 5.27
C ASP A 261 11.26 20.92 5.20
N SER A 262 10.27 20.36 4.54
CA SER A 262 9.03 21.06 4.22
C SER A 262 7.78 20.31 4.66
N GLU A 263 6.73 21.05 4.93
CA GLU A 263 5.36 20.53 4.91
C GLU A 263 4.87 20.44 3.46
N ILE A 264 4.67 19.23 2.96
CA ILE A 264 4.10 18.97 1.63
C ILE A 264 2.61 18.70 1.78
N LYS A 265 1.80 19.64 1.28
CA LYS A 265 0.35 19.48 1.32
C LYS A 265 -0.15 18.57 0.22
N LEU A 266 -0.79 17.47 0.61
CA LEU A 266 -1.52 16.61 -0.31
C LEU A 266 -2.89 17.22 -0.69
N PRO A 267 -3.35 17.02 -1.92
CA PRO A 267 -4.69 17.45 -2.33
C PRO A 267 -5.80 16.67 -1.61
N THR A 268 -5.56 15.41 -1.28
CA THR A 268 -6.49 14.50 -0.60
C THR A 268 -5.74 13.53 0.30
N ALA A 269 -6.44 12.88 1.22
CA ALA A 269 -5.89 11.77 2.02
C ALA A 269 -5.44 10.61 1.12
N ILE A 270 -4.32 9.97 1.45
CA ILE A 270 -3.86 8.76 0.77
C ILE A 270 -4.66 7.56 1.30
N VAL A 271 -5.21 6.77 0.39
CA VAL A 271 -5.91 5.52 0.73
C VAL A 271 -4.97 4.35 0.51
N TYR A 272 -4.57 3.70 1.59
CA TYR A 272 -3.83 2.46 1.53
C TYR A 272 -4.81 1.28 1.52
N PRO A 273 -4.77 0.40 0.51
CA PRO A 273 -5.65 -0.76 0.45
C PRO A 273 -5.46 -1.69 1.66
N THR A 274 -6.57 -2.17 2.21
CA THR A 274 -6.54 -3.13 3.32
C THR A 274 -6.13 -4.51 2.81
N PRO A 275 -5.08 -5.14 3.38
CA PRO A 275 -4.74 -6.51 3.05
C PRO A 275 -5.87 -7.48 3.36
N THR A 276 -6.02 -8.49 2.52
CA THR A 276 -6.93 -9.62 2.81
C THR A 276 -6.36 -10.42 3.97
N ILE A 277 -7.15 -10.62 5.03
CA ILE A 277 -6.74 -11.46 6.17
C ILE A 277 -6.79 -12.93 5.73
N PRO A 278 -5.67 -13.68 5.82
CA PRO A 278 -5.66 -15.10 5.51
C PRO A 278 -6.56 -15.92 6.45
N ALA A 279 -6.89 -17.15 6.05
CA ALA A 279 -7.56 -18.08 6.93
C ALA A 279 -6.65 -18.45 8.13
N TYR A 280 -7.22 -18.50 9.34
CA TYR A 280 -6.47 -18.92 10.53
C TYR A 280 -6.14 -20.41 10.49
N SER A 281 -4.98 -20.76 11.07
CA SER A 281 -4.63 -22.16 11.34
C SER A 281 -5.42 -22.65 12.56
N GLY A 282 -6.11 -23.79 12.42
CA GLY A 282 -6.79 -24.44 13.54
C GLY A 282 -5.83 -25.14 14.53
N LEU A 283 -4.52 -25.04 14.32
CA LEU A 283 -3.51 -25.63 15.22
C LEU A 283 -3.38 -24.80 16.51
N LEU A 284 -3.19 -25.50 17.62
CA LEU A 284 -2.94 -24.86 18.91
C LEU A 284 -1.64 -24.05 18.86
N GLY A 285 -1.63 -22.89 19.53
CA GLY A 285 -0.45 -22.04 19.59
C GLY A 285 0.75 -22.75 20.24
N VAL A 286 1.91 -22.55 19.66
CA VAL A 286 3.19 -23.06 20.20
C VAL A 286 3.72 -22.05 21.19
N THR A 287 3.51 -22.33 22.49
CA THR A 287 3.86 -21.44 23.59
C THR A 287 5.26 -21.74 24.13
N ASN A 288 5.80 -20.84 24.93
CA ASN A 288 7.09 -20.95 25.60
C ASN A 288 7.30 -22.27 26.36
N ALA A 289 6.25 -22.88 26.90
CA ALA A 289 6.37 -24.17 27.62
C ALA A 289 6.75 -25.33 26.70
N LEU A 290 6.54 -25.20 25.39
CA LEU A 290 6.82 -26.21 24.38
C LEU A 290 8.13 -25.97 23.63
N LEU A 291 8.67 -24.75 23.69
CA LEU A 291 9.84 -24.32 22.93
C LEU A 291 11.20 -24.56 23.66
N PRO A 292 11.32 -24.46 24.99
CA PRO A 292 12.55 -24.86 25.69
C PRO A 292 12.71 -26.40 25.68
N GLY A 293 13.72 -26.88 25.00
CA GLY A 293 13.96 -28.33 24.79
C GLY A 293 13.29 -28.87 23.53
N MET A 294 13.19 -28.04 22.51
CA MET A 294 12.65 -28.37 21.19
C MET A 294 13.17 -29.72 20.70
N THR A 295 12.23 -30.63 20.47
CA THR A 295 12.47 -31.94 19.90
C THR A 295 11.92 -31.97 18.47
N SER A 296 12.20 -33.08 17.79
CA SER A 296 11.63 -33.36 16.46
C SER A 296 10.09 -33.20 16.38
N THR A 297 9.36 -33.24 17.49
CA THR A 297 7.91 -33.06 17.55
C THR A 297 7.46 -31.61 17.33
N THR A 298 8.35 -30.63 17.44
CA THR A 298 7.99 -29.19 17.25
C THR A 298 7.54 -28.91 15.83
N CYS A 299 8.12 -29.53 14.83
CA CYS A 299 7.66 -29.39 13.44
C CYS A 299 6.19 -29.83 13.25
N ALA A 300 5.80 -30.93 13.92
CA ALA A 300 4.40 -31.39 13.86
C ALA A 300 3.42 -30.44 14.56
N LEU A 301 3.89 -29.72 15.59
CA LEU A 301 3.07 -28.69 16.27
C LEU A 301 2.87 -27.45 15.40
N LEU A 302 3.86 -27.09 14.58
CA LEU A 302 3.78 -25.98 13.62
C LEU A 302 2.92 -26.33 12.40
N GLY A 303 2.90 -27.63 12.02
CA GLY A 303 2.08 -28.13 10.93
C GLY A 303 2.22 -29.65 10.80
N PRO A 304 1.14 -30.45 10.99
CA PRO A 304 1.21 -31.91 10.97
C PRO A 304 1.63 -32.49 9.61
N THR A 305 1.53 -31.70 8.55
CA THR A 305 1.95 -32.09 7.20
C THR A 305 3.37 -31.65 6.86
N LEU A 306 4.03 -30.88 7.75
CA LEU A 306 5.40 -30.42 7.51
C LEU A 306 6.38 -31.60 7.53
N THR A 307 7.11 -31.75 6.42
CA THR A 307 8.16 -32.76 6.32
C THR A 307 9.39 -32.29 7.08
N GLN A 308 9.78 -33.06 8.11
CA GLN A 308 10.93 -32.73 8.94
C GLN A 308 12.23 -33.30 8.38
N GLY A 309 13.32 -32.58 8.57
CA GLY A 309 14.67 -32.98 8.18
C GLY A 309 15.76 -32.16 8.86
N THR A 310 16.96 -32.28 8.35
CA THR A 310 18.12 -31.49 8.74
C THR A 310 17.99 -30.06 8.16
N VAL A 311 18.74 -29.11 8.72
CA VAL A 311 18.79 -27.72 8.17
C VAL A 311 19.21 -27.72 6.70
N ALA A 312 20.20 -28.56 6.32
CA ALA A 312 20.67 -28.66 4.94
C ALA A 312 19.56 -29.13 3.97
N GLU A 313 18.74 -30.11 4.39
CA GLU A 313 17.60 -30.59 3.58
C GLU A 313 16.50 -29.53 3.47
N VAL A 314 16.27 -28.76 4.53
CA VAL A 314 15.30 -27.63 4.50
C VAL A 314 15.79 -26.53 3.59
N LEU A 315 17.05 -26.13 3.66
CA LEU A 315 17.64 -25.15 2.76
C LEU A 315 17.63 -25.60 1.29
N ALA A 316 17.86 -26.91 1.06
CA ALA A 316 17.78 -27.51 -0.29
C ALA A 316 16.33 -27.65 -0.81
N GLY A 317 15.32 -27.35 0.01
CA GLY A 317 13.90 -27.48 -0.37
C GLY A 317 13.36 -28.90 -0.41
N THR A 318 14.10 -29.88 0.06
CA THR A 318 13.67 -31.30 0.12
C THR A 318 12.82 -31.59 1.36
N LYS A 319 12.94 -30.78 2.38
CA LYS A 319 12.16 -30.77 3.62
C LYS A 319 11.65 -29.36 3.93
N GLN A 320 10.63 -29.29 4.78
CA GLN A 320 9.95 -28.00 5.08
C GLN A 320 10.27 -27.45 6.47
N CYS A 321 10.71 -28.31 7.40
CA CYS A 321 10.96 -27.90 8.78
C CYS A 321 12.16 -28.61 9.36
N SER A 322 12.99 -27.89 10.10
CA SER A 322 14.05 -28.41 10.94
C SER A 322 14.04 -27.75 12.30
N VAL A 323 14.35 -28.52 13.33
CA VAL A 323 14.59 -28.04 14.70
C VAL A 323 15.97 -28.47 15.14
N THR A 324 16.83 -27.53 15.50
CA THR A 324 18.22 -27.76 15.86
C THR A 324 18.54 -27.09 17.19
N ALA A 325 19.13 -27.86 18.13
CA ALA A 325 19.69 -27.28 19.33
C ALA A 325 21.02 -26.60 19.01
N LEU A 326 21.22 -25.36 19.49
CA LEU A 326 22.43 -24.58 19.25
C LEU A 326 23.42 -24.59 20.44
N GLY A 327 23.09 -25.28 21.53
CA GLY A 327 23.83 -25.22 22.79
C GLY A 327 23.42 -24.05 23.68
N GLY A 328 23.80 -24.09 24.96
CA GLY A 328 23.47 -23.03 25.92
C GLY A 328 21.96 -22.79 26.14
N GLY A 329 21.11 -23.76 25.78
CA GLY A 329 19.65 -23.62 25.85
C GLY A 329 19.02 -22.94 24.64
N ALA A 330 19.80 -22.53 23.64
CA ALA A 330 19.28 -21.93 22.41
C ALA A 330 18.83 -23.02 21.40
N SER A 331 17.84 -22.68 20.61
CA SER A 331 17.30 -23.57 19.55
C SER A 331 16.97 -22.76 18.30
N GLN A 332 17.04 -23.43 17.15
CA GLN A 332 16.65 -22.83 15.87
C GLN A 332 15.55 -23.67 15.22
N VAL A 333 14.51 -22.99 14.75
CA VAL A 333 13.47 -23.55 13.88
C VAL A 333 13.69 -22.98 12.48
N THR A 334 13.93 -23.85 11.51
CA THR A 334 14.07 -23.44 10.11
C THR A 334 12.86 -23.93 9.35
N LEU A 335 12.16 -23.00 8.67
CA LEU A 335 10.96 -23.28 7.89
C LEU A 335 11.20 -22.91 6.42
N ASN A 336 10.82 -23.80 5.51
CA ASN A 336 10.88 -23.55 4.07
C ASN A 336 9.53 -23.83 3.42
N ASN A 337 8.93 -22.79 2.86
CA ASN A 337 7.75 -22.93 2.03
C ASN A 337 8.17 -23.09 0.55
N THR A 338 8.20 -24.30 0.07
CA THR A 338 8.56 -24.66 -1.31
C THR A 338 7.35 -24.71 -2.25
N THR A 339 6.14 -24.49 -1.69
CA THR A 339 4.90 -24.67 -2.41
C THR A 339 4.45 -23.39 -3.06
N GLY A 340 4.32 -22.82 -3.91
CA GLY A 340 3.78 -21.51 -4.39
C GLY A 340 2.52 -20.99 -3.65
N SER A 341 2.03 -21.72 -2.64
CA SER A 341 0.89 -21.33 -1.81
C SER A 341 1.37 -20.90 -0.41
N PRO A 342 0.71 -19.95 0.27
CA PRO A 342 1.08 -19.53 1.61
C PRO A 342 1.09 -20.70 2.61
N LEU A 343 2.13 -20.79 3.44
CA LEU A 343 2.22 -21.77 4.51
C LEU A 343 1.50 -21.25 5.76
N SER A 344 0.40 -21.91 6.15
CA SER A 344 -0.38 -21.51 7.33
C SER A 344 0.20 -22.14 8.60
N LEU A 345 0.51 -21.29 9.57
CA LEU A 345 1.18 -21.61 10.83
C LEU A 345 0.34 -21.16 12.03
N PRO A 346 0.46 -21.81 13.19
CA PRO A 346 -0.24 -21.40 14.40
C PRO A 346 0.32 -20.09 14.97
N SER A 347 -0.25 -19.66 16.11
CA SER A 347 0.38 -18.65 16.96
C SER A 347 1.72 -19.17 17.50
N ILE A 348 2.74 -18.32 17.49
CA ILE A 348 4.05 -18.64 18.09
C ILE A 348 4.41 -17.61 19.15
N SER A 349 4.92 -18.08 20.28
CA SER A 349 5.40 -17.26 21.39
C SER A 349 6.77 -17.74 21.85
N PRO A 350 7.82 -17.60 21.02
CA PRO A 350 9.17 -18.01 21.42
C PRO A 350 9.75 -17.09 22.49
N ASN A 351 10.53 -17.69 23.39
CA ASN A 351 11.28 -17.01 24.44
C ASN A 351 12.62 -17.73 24.64
N GLY A 352 13.60 -17.10 25.25
CA GLY A 352 14.81 -17.78 25.69
C GLY A 352 15.71 -18.29 24.55
N HIS A 353 16.12 -17.41 23.65
CA HIS A 353 17.07 -17.71 22.55
C HIS A 353 16.56 -18.72 21.51
N VAL A 354 15.30 -18.59 21.14
CA VAL A 354 14.74 -19.35 20.03
C VAL A 354 14.80 -18.52 18.75
N ASN A 355 15.47 -19.03 17.72
CA ASN A 355 15.60 -18.37 16.42
C ASN A 355 14.66 -19.02 15.41
N PHE A 356 13.72 -18.26 14.86
CA PHE A 356 12.94 -18.66 13.69
C PHE A 356 13.63 -18.19 12.42
N VAL A 357 13.89 -19.11 11.50
CA VAL A 357 14.49 -18.83 10.20
C VAL A 357 13.50 -19.20 9.11
N LEU A 358 13.04 -18.19 8.37
CA LEU A 358 12.14 -18.35 7.25
C LEU A 358 12.96 -18.39 5.96
N VAL A 359 12.91 -19.52 5.24
CA VAL A 359 13.72 -19.71 4.03
C VAL A 359 12.98 -19.14 2.82
N ALA A 360 13.65 -18.28 2.07
CA ALA A 360 13.18 -17.74 0.81
C ALA A 360 13.48 -18.68 -0.37
N GLY A 361 13.13 -19.97 -0.24
CA GLY A 361 13.47 -21.01 -1.21
C GLY A 361 12.40 -21.36 -2.23
N GLY A 362 11.21 -20.72 -2.14
CA GLY A 362 10.08 -20.93 -3.04
C GLY A 362 9.93 -19.84 -4.10
N PRO A 363 8.78 -19.79 -4.79
CA PRO A 363 8.43 -18.67 -5.68
C PRO A 363 8.42 -17.34 -4.92
N ASP A 364 9.00 -16.30 -5.52
CA ASP A 364 9.11 -14.97 -4.91
C ASP A 364 7.82 -14.15 -5.09
N PRO A 365 7.28 -13.53 -4.02
CA PRO A 365 7.66 -13.63 -2.62
C PRO A 365 7.21 -14.93 -1.96
N VAL A 366 8.03 -15.48 -1.07
CA VAL A 366 7.66 -16.65 -0.25
C VAL A 366 6.75 -16.19 0.89
N GLN A 367 5.60 -16.84 1.06
CA GLN A 367 4.56 -16.40 2.02
C GLN A 367 4.41 -17.36 3.19
N TYR A 368 4.34 -16.77 4.40
CA TYR A 368 4.08 -17.47 5.66
C TYR A 368 2.93 -16.77 6.39
N ASN A 369 1.84 -17.49 6.68
CA ASN A 369 0.68 -16.97 7.40
C ASN A 369 0.74 -17.45 8.85
N PHE A 370 0.99 -16.55 9.79
CA PHE A 370 0.94 -16.87 11.22
C PHE A 370 -0.35 -16.38 11.84
N ASN A 371 -0.96 -17.18 12.71
CA ASN A 371 -2.10 -16.75 13.51
C ASN A 371 -1.72 -15.50 14.33
N SER A 372 -0.58 -15.55 15.02
CA SER A 372 0.06 -14.42 15.69
C SER A 372 1.54 -14.73 15.97
N ILE A 373 2.31 -13.68 16.23
CA ILE A 373 3.73 -13.80 16.63
C ILE A 373 3.94 -12.92 17.87
N SER A 374 4.52 -13.49 18.94
CA SER A 374 4.96 -12.77 20.12
C SER A 374 6.39 -13.19 20.48
N LEU A 375 7.38 -12.33 20.23
CA LEU A 375 8.78 -12.62 20.50
C LEU A 375 9.14 -12.18 21.92
N GLY A 376 9.50 -13.15 22.77
CA GLY A 376 10.06 -12.88 24.11
C GLY A 376 11.57 -12.64 24.09
N GLY A 377 12.14 -12.29 25.25
CA GLY A 377 13.55 -11.93 25.36
C GLY A 377 14.51 -12.96 24.81
N GLY A 378 15.38 -12.54 23.88
CA GLY A 378 16.37 -13.37 23.20
C GLY A 378 15.84 -14.21 22.04
N ALA A 379 14.56 -14.13 21.70
CA ALA A 379 14.01 -14.76 20.50
C ALA A 379 14.29 -13.92 19.26
N SER A 380 14.33 -14.57 18.09
CA SER A 380 14.48 -13.86 16.82
C SER A 380 13.64 -14.47 15.70
N ILE A 381 13.33 -13.66 14.71
CA ILE A 381 12.80 -14.09 13.43
C ILE A 381 13.63 -13.46 12.32
N GLY A 382 14.04 -14.24 11.34
CA GLY A 382 14.86 -13.75 10.23
C GLY A 382 14.69 -14.59 8.98
N VAL A 383 15.31 -14.13 7.89
CA VAL A 383 15.20 -14.75 6.57
C VAL A 383 16.53 -15.42 6.21
N SER A 384 16.43 -16.61 5.63
CA SER A 384 17.52 -17.24 4.89
C SER A 384 17.25 -17.09 3.39
N ALA A 385 18.07 -16.30 2.71
CA ALA A 385 18.01 -16.09 1.29
C ALA A 385 19.30 -16.51 0.60
N THR A 386 19.25 -16.83 -0.69
CA THR A 386 20.41 -17.09 -1.54
C THR A 386 20.73 -15.91 -2.48
N SER A 387 19.83 -14.93 -2.56
CA SER A 387 19.95 -13.73 -3.37
C SER A 387 19.31 -12.54 -2.65
N PRO A 388 19.86 -11.32 -2.79
CA PRO A 388 19.28 -10.09 -2.22
C PRO A 388 17.94 -9.67 -2.86
N THR A 389 17.49 -10.37 -3.90
CA THR A 389 16.20 -10.09 -4.55
C THR A 389 15.06 -10.94 -3.97
N GLN A 390 15.38 -12.01 -3.24
CA GLN A 390 14.38 -12.90 -2.62
C GLN A 390 13.69 -12.21 -1.45
N LYS A 391 12.38 -12.41 -1.35
CA LYS A 391 11.53 -11.77 -0.34
C LYS A 391 10.70 -12.79 0.42
N VAL A 392 10.52 -12.53 1.69
CA VAL A 392 9.61 -13.25 2.57
C VAL A 392 8.52 -12.29 3.03
N VAL A 393 7.26 -12.68 2.83
CA VAL A 393 6.09 -11.99 3.35
C VAL A 393 5.51 -12.82 4.49
N VAL A 394 5.38 -12.19 5.64
CA VAL A 394 4.75 -12.75 6.83
C VAL A 394 3.39 -12.10 6.99
N ASP A 395 2.34 -12.83 6.63
CA ASP A 395 0.96 -12.40 6.83
C ASP A 395 0.48 -12.75 8.24
N ILE A 396 0.01 -11.76 8.97
CA ILE A 396 -0.55 -11.94 10.32
C ILE A 396 -2.07 -12.09 10.21
N VAL A 397 -2.59 -13.20 10.71
CA VAL A 397 -4.02 -13.49 10.68
C VAL A 397 -4.78 -12.71 11.76
N GLY A 398 -4.18 -12.54 12.94
CA GLY A 398 -4.80 -11.85 14.08
C GLY A 398 -5.92 -12.64 14.75
N LYS A 399 -5.93 -13.96 14.61
CA LYS A 399 -6.91 -14.87 15.22
C LYS A 399 -6.22 -16.07 15.85
N ASP A 400 -6.79 -16.60 16.92
CA ASP A 400 -6.35 -17.84 17.54
C ASP A 400 -6.81 -19.10 16.77
N SER A 401 -6.51 -20.29 17.30
CA SER A 401 -6.91 -21.57 16.70
C SER A 401 -8.43 -21.81 16.65
N SER A 402 -9.22 -21.03 17.38
CA SER A 402 -10.70 -21.07 17.39
C SER A 402 -11.33 -20.02 16.46
N GLY A 403 -10.52 -19.14 15.88
CA GLY A 403 -10.98 -18.01 15.07
C GLY A 403 -11.34 -16.75 15.88
N THR A 404 -11.04 -16.73 17.18
CA THR A 404 -11.23 -15.56 18.04
C THR A 404 -10.14 -14.52 17.76
N ALA A 405 -10.52 -13.24 17.67
CA ALA A 405 -9.57 -12.16 17.44
C ALA A 405 -8.57 -12.01 18.59
N ILE A 406 -7.31 -11.82 18.25
CA ILE A 406 -6.21 -11.54 19.16
C ILE A 406 -6.00 -10.02 19.21
N ALA A 407 -5.98 -9.43 20.40
CA ALA A 407 -5.86 -7.97 20.57
C ALA A 407 -4.48 -7.43 20.13
N ASN A 408 -3.41 -8.15 20.43
CA ASN A 408 -2.04 -7.87 20.01
C ASN A 408 -1.48 -9.06 19.22
N PRO A 409 -1.76 -9.16 17.91
CA PRO A 409 -1.39 -10.34 17.14
C PRO A 409 0.09 -10.33 16.67
N LEU A 410 0.75 -9.19 16.75
CA LEU A 410 2.17 -9.05 16.44
C LEU A 410 2.86 -8.24 17.53
N ASP A 411 3.63 -8.95 18.35
CA ASP A 411 4.48 -8.38 19.39
C ASP A 411 5.93 -8.82 19.16
N LEU A 412 6.73 -7.88 18.69
CA LEU A 412 8.16 -8.07 18.43
C LEU A 412 9.02 -7.34 19.46
N SER A 413 8.42 -6.77 20.50
CA SER A 413 9.08 -5.88 21.47
C SER A 413 10.14 -6.58 22.32
N GLY A 414 10.04 -7.89 22.52
CA GLY A 414 11.00 -8.68 23.31
C GLY A 414 12.11 -9.34 22.49
N GLY A 415 12.02 -9.33 21.16
CA GLY A 415 12.91 -10.08 20.29
C GLY A 415 13.71 -9.23 19.32
N THR A 416 14.32 -9.89 18.35
CA THR A 416 14.98 -9.26 17.20
C THR A 416 14.38 -9.81 15.90
N PHE A 417 14.37 -8.97 14.88
CA PHE A 417 14.00 -9.40 13.52
C PHE A 417 14.98 -8.76 12.53
N ALA A 418 15.30 -9.47 11.46
CA ALA A 418 16.25 -9.01 10.46
C ALA A 418 15.93 -9.58 9.09
N GLY A 419 16.25 -8.83 8.05
CA GLY A 419 16.11 -9.29 6.68
C GLY A 419 16.91 -10.56 6.41
N VAL A 420 18.16 -10.64 6.88
CA VAL A 420 19.00 -11.82 6.74
C VAL A 420 19.64 -12.17 8.09
N THR A 421 19.61 -13.44 8.45
CA THR A 421 20.16 -13.87 9.73
C THR A 421 21.69 -13.94 9.67
N GLY A 422 22.37 -12.95 10.25
CA GLY A 422 23.82 -12.91 10.37
C GLY A 422 24.35 -13.35 11.73
N THR A 423 23.62 -13.19 12.81
CA THR A 423 24.12 -13.36 14.17
C THR A 423 23.41 -14.46 14.94
N GLY A 424 24.15 -15.48 15.37
CA GLY A 424 23.71 -16.53 16.29
C GLY A 424 23.02 -17.74 15.66
N ALA A 425 22.57 -17.67 14.43
CA ALA A 425 22.11 -18.84 13.68
C ALA A 425 23.32 -19.53 13.03
N THR A 426 23.54 -20.77 13.32
CA THR A 426 24.55 -21.56 12.64
C THR A 426 24.25 -21.58 11.15
N THR A 427 25.07 -20.88 10.37
CA THR A 427 25.22 -20.97 8.90
C THR A 427 23.92 -21.21 8.13
N VAL A 428 23.01 -20.26 8.09
CA VAL A 428 21.74 -20.42 7.39
C VAL A 428 21.68 -19.62 6.09
N SER A 429 22.55 -18.66 5.89
CA SER A 429 22.56 -17.88 4.65
C SER A 429 23.81 -18.13 3.83
N ALA A 430 23.61 -18.58 2.59
CA ALA A 430 24.65 -18.66 1.58
C ALA A 430 24.80 -17.34 0.79
N CYS A 431 24.07 -16.30 1.13
CA CYS A 431 24.07 -15.03 0.41
C CYS A 431 25.20 -14.13 0.90
N ALA A 432 26.33 -14.14 0.20
CA ALA A 432 27.47 -13.28 0.51
C ALA A 432 27.21 -11.78 0.22
N THR A 433 26.16 -11.46 -0.53
CA THR A 433 25.79 -10.10 -0.95
C THR A 433 24.53 -9.56 -0.28
N CYS A 434 23.94 -10.32 0.66
CA CYS A 434 22.78 -9.87 1.42
C CYS A 434 23.21 -9.07 2.64
N SER A 435 22.37 -8.13 3.04
CA SER A 435 22.55 -7.33 4.25
C SER A 435 21.45 -7.60 5.27
N ASP A 436 21.79 -7.63 6.54
CA ASP A 436 20.84 -7.69 7.65
C ASP A 436 19.96 -6.43 7.71
N PHE A 437 20.39 -5.35 7.06
CA PHE A 437 19.69 -4.05 7.00
C PHE A 437 18.87 -3.87 5.72
N ASP A 438 18.73 -4.88 4.86
CA ASP A 438 17.82 -4.83 3.71
C ASP A 438 16.39 -5.16 4.15
N ALA A 439 15.62 -4.12 4.48
CA ALA A 439 14.25 -4.27 4.95
C ALA A 439 13.28 -4.81 3.87
N SER A 440 13.67 -4.76 2.60
CA SER A 440 12.83 -5.28 1.51
C SER A 440 12.70 -6.81 1.52
N VAL A 441 13.61 -7.50 2.20
CA VAL A 441 13.67 -8.96 2.27
C VAL A 441 12.63 -9.55 3.22
N LEU A 442 12.31 -8.85 4.33
CA LEU A 442 11.32 -9.28 5.32
C LEU A 442 10.18 -8.26 5.43
N GLN A 443 8.98 -8.69 5.08
CA GLN A 443 7.80 -7.84 5.12
C GLN A 443 6.73 -8.46 6.01
N PHE A 444 6.17 -7.67 6.92
CA PHE A 444 5.02 -8.05 7.74
C PHE A 444 3.77 -7.37 7.20
N VAL A 445 2.71 -8.15 6.98
CA VAL A 445 1.43 -7.68 6.44
C VAL A 445 0.31 -8.03 7.41
N TYR A 446 -0.53 -7.04 7.76
CA TYR A 446 -1.67 -7.26 8.63
C TYR A 446 -2.87 -6.39 8.22
N GLY A 447 -3.98 -7.02 7.87
CA GLY A 447 -5.22 -6.35 7.47
C GLY A 447 -6.19 -6.02 8.62
N GLY A 448 -5.93 -6.50 9.83
CA GLY A 448 -6.81 -6.30 10.98
C GLY A 448 -6.55 -4.98 11.72
N THR A 449 -7.36 -4.74 12.78
CA THR A 449 -7.35 -3.52 13.58
C THR A 449 -6.70 -3.68 14.97
N GLY A 450 -6.04 -4.82 15.23
CA GLY A 450 -5.33 -5.08 16.49
C GLY A 450 -4.17 -4.12 16.72
N SER A 451 -3.66 -4.09 17.96
CA SER A 451 -2.41 -3.40 18.27
C SER A 451 -1.20 -4.23 17.83
N VAL A 452 -0.14 -3.53 17.49
CA VAL A 452 1.15 -4.13 17.10
C VAL A 452 2.25 -3.44 17.88
N ASP A 453 3.07 -4.24 18.56
CA ASP A 453 4.19 -3.74 19.35
C ASP A 453 5.51 -4.11 18.67
N LEU A 454 6.26 -3.09 18.31
CA LEU A 454 7.59 -3.19 17.74
C LEU A 454 8.64 -2.76 18.78
N GLY A 455 9.79 -3.31 18.70
CA GLY A 455 10.89 -2.99 19.61
C GLY A 455 11.98 -4.03 19.45
N GLY A 456 12.86 -4.13 20.43
CA GLY A 456 13.90 -5.15 20.41
C GLY A 456 15.22 -4.64 20.96
N ASN A 457 16.27 -5.48 20.92
CA ASN A 457 17.54 -5.18 21.57
C ASN A 457 18.66 -4.79 20.62
N SER A 458 18.48 -4.83 19.33
CA SER A 458 19.45 -4.30 18.33
C SER A 458 18.99 -4.52 16.89
N GLY A 459 19.18 -3.51 16.02
CA GLY A 459 19.22 -3.59 14.58
C GLY A 459 18.08 -4.33 13.91
N ALA A 460 16.84 -3.88 14.12
CA ALA A 460 15.68 -4.51 13.52
C ALA A 460 15.45 -3.98 12.09
N ALA A 461 15.42 -4.85 11.08
CA ALA A 461 15.18 -4.44 9.69
C ALA A 461 14.02 -5.22 9.07
N ALA A 462 12.92 -4.52 8.77
CA ALA A 462 11.76 -5.06 8.07
C ALA A 462 10.84 -3.93 7.57
N ALA A 463 9.94 -4.28 6.66
CA ALA A 463 8.86 -3.41 6.23
C ALA A 463 7.50 -3.88 6.80
N PHE A 464 6.67 -2.94 7.24
CA PHE A 464 5.39 -3.22 7.89
C PHE A 464 4.24 -2.56 7.13
N TYR A 465 3.32 -3.37 6.60
CA TYR A 465 2.13 -2.91 5.89
C TYR A 465 0.87 -3.28 6.66
N MET A 466 0.40 -2.37 7.51
CA MET A 466 -0.66 -2.60 8.50
C MET A 466 -1.63 -1.42 8.58
N PRO A 467 -2.26 -1.00 7.47
CA PRO A 467 -2.94 0.30 7.35
C PRO A 467 -4.11 0.50 8.34
N ASN A 468 -4.59 -0.57 8.98
CA ASN A 468 -5.70 -0.52 9.93
C ASN A 468 -5.26 -0.74 11.40
N ALA A 469 -4.00 -1.12 11.64
CA ALA A 469 -3.51 -1.43 12.98
C ALA A 469 -2.93 -0.21 13.69
N SER A 470 -3.00 -0.21 15.02
CA SER A 470 -2.26 0.75 15.86
C SER A 470 -0.89 0.18 16.18
N VAL A 471 0.16 0.83 15.69
CA VAL A 471 1.54 0.38 15.86
C VAL A 471 2.25 1.24 16.89
N THR A 472 2.92 0.60 17.85
CA THR A 472 3.78 1.26 18.83
C THR A 472 5.20 0.74 18.69
N LEU A 473 6.18 1.67 18.60
CA LEU A 473 7.60 1.36 18.65
C LEU A 473 8.12 1.70 20.05
N HIS A 474 8.74 0.73 20.71
CA HIS A 474 9.19 0.85 22.08
C HIS A 474 10.71 0.80 22.21
N GLY A 475 11.23 1.49 23.20
CA GLY A 475 12.60 1.28 23.70
C GLY A 475 13.64 2.22 23.10
N ASN A 476 14.86 1.70 22.97
CA ASN A 476 16.04 2.45 22.51
C ASN A 476 16.64 1.83 21.23
N VAL A 477 15.82 1.12 20.47
CA VAL A 477 16.28 0.33 19.33
C VAL A 477 15.82 0.98 18.04
N ASP A 478 16.77 1.15 17.14
CA ASP A 478 16.50 1.69 15.83
C ASP A 478 15.79 0.66 14.95
N LEU A 479 14.73 1.09 14.26
CA LEU A 479 14.02 0.33 13.25
C LEU A 479 14.52 0.76 11.86
N TYR A 480 15.06 -0.18 11.11
CA TYR A 480 15.48 0.01 9.73
C TYR A 480 14.39 -0.48 8.79
N GLY A 481 13.76 0.43 8.03
CA GLY A 481 12.68 0.03 7.13
C GLY A 481 11.58 1.06 6.96
N SER A 482 10.33 0.60 6.97
CA SER A 482 9.16 1.46 6.81
C SER A 482 7.94 0.89 7.52
N VAL A 483 7.08 1.76 8.02
CA VAL A 483 5.82 1.39 8.69
C VAL A 483 4.64 2.13 8.06
N VAL A 484 3.66 1.39 7.55
CA VAL A 484 2.33 1.90 7.20
C VAL A 484 1.33 1.39 8.22
N ALA A 485 0.70 2.29 8.96
CA ALA A 485 -0.20 1.96 10.08
C ALA A 485 -1.47 2.83 10.09
N ASN A 486 -2.49 2.44 10.85
CA ASN A 486 -3.59 3.36 11.16
C ASN A 486 -3.09 4.51 12.06
N THR A 487 -2.45 4.15 13.17
CA THR A 487 -1.72 5.10 14.02
C THR A 487 -0.33 4.55 14.29
N PHE A 488 0.66 5.42 14.34
CA PHE A 488 2.02 5.07 14.72
C PHE A 488 2.47 5.93 15.88
N ASN A 489 2.97 5.29 16.92
CA ASN A 489 3.46 5.96 18.12
C ASN A 489 4.86 5.44 18.50
N ASP A 490 5.87 6.29 18.35
CA ASP A 490 7.21 6.01 18.83
C ASP A 490 7.35 6.56 20.24
N VAL A 491 7.57 5.64 21.20
CA VAL A 491 7.65 5.94 22.63
C VAL A 491 9.04 5.55 23.15
N GLY A 492 9.92 6.52 23.27
CA GLY A 492 11.27 6.24 23.80
C GLY A 492 12.34 7.02 23.06
N ASN A 493 13.46 6.34 22.80
CA ASN A 493 14.60 6.92 22.07
C ASN A 493 14.90 6.12 20.80
N ALA A 494 13.92 5.40 20.29
CA ALA A 494 14.05 4.65 19.05
C ALA A 494 14.03 5.60 17.85
N SER A 495 14.81 5.32 16.84
CA SER A 495 14.77 6.04 15.56
C SER A 495 14.30 5.13 14.45
N LEU A 496 13.67 5.73 13.45
CA LEU A 496 13.18 5.02 12.28
C LEU A 496 13.99 5.43 11.04
N TYR A 497 14.78 4.50 10.53
CA TYR A 497 15.65 4.72 9.37
C TYR A 497 15.04 4.11 8.11
N TYR A 498 14.64 4.96 7.18
CA TYR A 498 13.99 4.57 5.95
C TYR A 498 14.97 3.89 4.98
N ASP A 499 14.67 2.66 4.61
CA ASP A 499 15.37 1.95 3.54
C ASP A 499 14.88 2.44 2.18
N SER A 500 15.72 3.18 1.45
CA SER A 500 15.38 3.77 0.15
C SER A 500 15.02 2.72 -0.93
N LYS A 501 15.51 1.49 -0.81
CA LYS A 501 15.18 0.38 -1.71
C LYS A 501 13.69 -0.02 -1.62
N LEU A 502 13.03 0.27 -0.50
CA LEU A 502 11.61 -0.03 -0.30
C LEU A 502 10.68 0.71 -1.27
N ALA A 503 11.09 1.87 -1.78
CA ALA A 503 10.33 2.61 -2.78
C ALA A 503 10.07 1.79 -4.07
N GLY A 504 10.91 0.80 -4.36
CA GLY A 504 10.75 -0.13 -5.48
C GLY A 504 10.20 -1.51 -5.14
N SER A 505 9.93 -1.81 -3.86
CA SER A 505 9.67 -3.17 -3.40
C SER A 505 8.22 -3.60 -3.48
N LEU A 506 7.30 -2.70 -3.15
CA LEU A 506 5.86 -2.95 -3.13
C LEU A 506 5.12 -1.72 -3.63
N PHE A 507 4.09 -1.94 -4.44
CA PHE A 507 3.29 -0.86 -4.99
C PHE A 507 1.81 -1.03 -4.64
N VAL A 508 1.13 0.12 -4.52
CA VAL A 508 -0.31 0.21 -4.32
C VAL A 508 -0.89 1.21 -5.32
N PRO A 509 -2.19 1.14 -5.64
CA PRO A 509 -2.83 2.18 -6.43
C PRO A 509 -2.86 3.48 -5.63
N GLY A 510 -2.42 4.56 -6.25
CA GLY A 510 -2.53 5.90 -5.68
C GLY A 510 -3.93 6.48 -5.88
N ASN A 511 -4.14 7.67 -5.35
CA ASN A 511 -5.39 8.39 -5.58
C ASN A 511 -5.48 8.83 -7.05
N PRO A 512 -6.66 8.71 -7.68
CA PRO A 512 -6.87 9.20 -9.03
C PRO A 512 -6.63 10.71 -9.11
N VAL A 513 -5.95 11.13 -10.16
CA VAL A 513 -5.63 12.54 -10.42
C VAL A 513 -6.10 12.93 -11.82
N ILE A 514 -6.49 14.20 -11.97
CA ILE A 514 -6.74 14.79 -13.30
C ILE A 514 -5.39 15.27 -13.82
N GLY A 515 -4.85 14.56 -14.83
CA GLY A 515 -3.52 14.82 -15.37
C GLY A 515 -3.46 15.96 -16.36
N THR A 516 -4.45 16.07 -17.26
CA THR A 516 -4.49 17.12 -18.30
C THR A 516 -5.91 17.64 -18.48
N PHE A 517 -6.00 18.90 -18.92
CA PHE A 517 -7.25 19.53 -19.26
C PHE A 517 -7.06 20.39 -20.51
N THR A 518 -7.78 20.11 -21.58
CA THR A 518 -7.71 20.83 -22.85
C THR A 518 -9.11 21.15 -23.37
N TRP A 519 -9.24 22.17 -24.22
CA TRP A 519 -10.51 22.48 -24.87
C TRP A 519 -10.33 22.85 -26.34
N LYS A 520 -11.35 22.58 -27.13
CA LYS A 520 -11.41 22.88 -28.56
C LYS A 520 -12.79 23.44 -28.88
N GLY A 521 -12.82 24.62 -29.47
CA GLY A 521 -14.04 25.24 -29.96
C GLY A 521 -14.26 24.92 -31.45
N TYR A 522 -15.51 24.72 -31.84
CA TYR A 522 -15.93 24.48 -33.20
C TYR A 522 -16.96 25.54 -33.66
#